data_4301a81fb7a57762e95b848baa62bcff
#
_entry.id   4301a81fb7a57762e95b848baa62bcff
#
_cell.length_a   1.000
_cell.length_b   1.000
_cell.length_c   1.000
_cell.angle_alpha   90.00
_cell.angle_beta   90.00
_cell.angle_gamma   90.00
#
_symmetry.space_group_name_H-M   'P 1'
#
loop_
_entity.id
_entity.type
_entity.pdbx_description
1 polymer ?
#
loop_
_entity_poly.entity_id
_entity_poly.type
_entity_poly.pdbx_seq_one_letter_code
_entity_poly.pdbx_strand_id
1 'polypeptide(L)'
;VTIGIRGYDMYKDAIAQVSLEDKINEIRSKKSYTLFSDLPETYTDAVLSVEDHRFYGHIGIDPIAITRAMVNDVKAGCFVEGGSTITQQLAKNLYFTQEKKMERKAAEVFMAFALERAYTKNEILELYVNTIYFGNGYYCIKDASEGYFGKEPEDLTDYESTLLAGVPNAPSKYAPTVNLELAEKRQ
;
A
#
# COMPACT_ATOMS: atom_id res chain seq x y z
N VAL A 1 -8.09 -22.21 -13.41
CA VAL A 1 -7.52 -23.21 -12.48
C VAL A 1 -5.99 -23.08 -12.42
N THR A 2 -5.28 -23.08 -13.56
CA THR A 2 -3.81 -23.06 -13.61
C THR A 2 -3.17 -21.81 -12.94
N ILE A 3 -3.74 -20.61 -13.16
CA ILE A 3 -3.24 -19.37 -12.54
C ILE A 3 -3.37 -19.40 -11.02
N GLY A 4 -4.51 -19.90 -10.50
CA GLY A 4 -4.72 -19.99 -9.06
C GLY A 4 -3.74 -20.97 -8.39
N ILE A 5 -3.49 -22.12 -9.00
CA ILE A 5 -2.52 -23.12 -8.49
C ILE A 5 -1.12 -22.52 -8.48
N ARG A 6 -0.66 -21.93 -9.59
CA ARG A 6 0.66 -21.29 -9.66
C ARG A 6 0.81 -20.11 -8.68
N GLY A 7 -0.25 -19.33 -8.50
CA GLY A 7 -0.27 -18.27 -7.50
C GLY A 7 -0.16 -18.79 -6.08
N TYR A 8 -0.83 -19.91 -5.77
CA TYR A 8 -0.71 -20.56 -4.48
C TYR A 8 0.69 -21.14 -4.23
N ASP A 9 1.28 -21.78 -5.26
CA ASP A 9 2.66 -22.28 -5.18
C ASP A 9 3.63 -21.13 -4.93
N MET A 10 3.51 -20.03 -5.68
CA MET A 10 4.33 -18.81 -5.50
C MET A 10 4.18 -18.23 -4.06
N TYR A 11 2.97 -18.20 -3.51
CA TYR A 11 2.73 -17.79 -2.13
C TYR A 11 3.44 -18.73 -1.16
N LYS A 12 3.32 -20.05 -1.32
CA LYS A 12 3.97 -21.03 -0.46
C LYS A 12 5.49 -20.94 -0.51
N ASP A 13 6.05 -20.77 -1.69
CA ASP A 13 7.49 -20.62 -1.88
C ASP A 13 8.00 -19.34 -1.18
N ALA A 14 7.24 -18.24 -1.27
CA ALA A 14 7.59 -17.00 -0.63
C ALA A 14 7.65 -17.11 0.90
N ILE A 15 6.64 -17.69 1.54
CA ILE A 15 6.64 -17.87 3.00
C ILE A 15 7.59 -18.98 3.49
N ALA A 16 7.96 -19.92 2.62
CA ALA A 16 8.97 -20.95 2.93
C ALA A 16 10.40 -20.37 2.93
N GLN A 17 10.66 -19.35 2.11
CA GLN A 17 11.95 -18.64 2.08
C GLN A 17 12.13 -17.73 3.29
N VAL A 18 11.11 -16.92 3.61
CA VAL A 18 11.10 -16.04 4.78
C VAL A 18 9.69 -16.06 5.37
N SER A 19 9.57 -16.43 6.65
CA SER A 19 8.27 -16.46 7.31
C SER A 19 7.64 -15.07 7.37
N LEU A 20 6.31 -14.99 7.46
CA LEU A 20 5.62 -13.71 7.60
C LEU A 20 6.04 -12.97 8.86
N GLU A 21 6.22 -13.69 9.97
CA GLU A 21 6.67 -13.15 11.25
C GLU A 21 8.08 -12.53 11.14
N ASP A 22 9.03 -13.25 10.53
CA ASP A 22 10.40 -12.74 10.36
C ASP A 22 10.42 -11.49 9.47
N LYS A 23 9.60 -11.50 8.40
CA LYS A 23 9.49 -10.35 7.49
C LYS A 23 8.93 -9.11 8.18
N ILE A 24 7.91 -9.28 9.02
CA ILE A 24 7.32 -8.19 9.79
C ILE A 24 8.29 -7.70 10.88
N ASN A 25 9.00 -8.60 11.56
CA ASN A 25 10.00 -8.22 12.56
C ASN A 25 11.17 -7.44 11.93
N GLU A 26 11.60 -7.81 10.72
CA GLU A 26 12.58 -7.03 9.94
C GLU A 26 12.12 -5.58 9.75
N ILE A 27 10.85 -5.38 9.36
CA ILE A 27 10.30 -4.04 9.13
C ILE A 27 10.19 -3.27 10.44
N ARG A 28 9.65 -3.88 11.48
CA ARG A 28 9.48 -3.27 12.81
C ARG A 28 10.80 -2.90 13.48
N SER A 29 11.91 -3.55 13.11
CA SER A 29 13.25 -3.25 13.63
C SER A 29 13.93 -2.04 13.00
N LYS A 30 13.38 -1.46 11.92
CA LYS A 30 13.96 -0.30 11.25
C LYS A 30 13.85 0.94 12.12
N LYS A 31 14.90 1.78 12.12
CA LYS A 31 14.90 3.06 12.86
C LYS A 31 13.85 4.05 12.35
N SER A 32 13.48 3.94 11.08
CA SER A 32 12.45 4.77 10.44
C SER A 32 11.03 4.17 10.57
N TYR A 33 10.85 3.16 11.43
CA TYR A 33 9.52 2.60 11.67
C TYR A 33 8.66 3.57 12.48
N THR A 34 7.47 3.85 11.98
CA THR A 34 6.49 4.74 12.62
C THR A 34 5.33 3.91 13.16
N LEU A 35 5.00 4.09 14.44
CA LEU A 35 3.85 3.42 15.05
C LEU A 35 2.53 4.01 14.52
N PHE A 36 1.48 3.22 14.54
CA PHE A 36 0.13 3.69 14.15
C PHE A 36 -0.33 4.88 15.01
N SER A 37 0.03 4.88 16.30
CA SER A 37 -0.27 5.97 17.24
C SER A 37 0.39 7.31 16.89
N ASP A 38 1.48 7.28 16.13
CA ASP A 38 2.28 8.45 15.76
C ASP A 38 1.89 9.01 14.38
N LEU A 39 0.85 8.41 13.76
CA LEU A 39 0.30 8.88 12.49
C LEU A 39 -0.84 9.88 12.74
N PRO A 40 -0.84 11.05 12.08
CA PRO A 40 -2.00 11.95 12.12
C PRO A 40 -3.27 11.24 11.61
N GLU A 41 -4.40 11.49 12.26
CA GLU A 41 -5.70 10.96 11.82
C GLU A 41 -6.02 11.39 10.38
N THR A 42 -5.76 12.67 10.05
CA THR A 42 -5.91 13.20 8.70
C THR A 42 -5.12 12.40 7.66
N TYR A 43 -3.90 11.96 8.00
CA TYR A 43 -3.09 11.16 7.09
C TYR A 43 -3.70 9.76 6.88
N THR A 44 -4.08 9.07 7.95
CA THR A 44 -4.67 7.73 7.85
C THR A 44 -5.99 7.76 7.08
N ASP A 45 -6.84 8.73 7.34
CA ASP A 45 -8.12 8.91 6.63
C ASP A 45 -7.93 9.22 5.15
N ALA A 46 -6.94 10.07 4.81
CA ALA A 46 -6.60 10.38 3.43
C ALA A 46 -6.09 9.13 2.69
N VAL A 47 -5.19 8.36 3.29
CA VAL A 47 -4.69 7.09 2.70
C VAL A 47 -5.84 6.12 2.44
N LEU A 48 -6.74 5.93 3.42
CA LEU A 48 -7.91 5.05 3.28
C LEU A 48 -8.84 5.54 2.15
N SER A 49 -9.07 6.84 2.08
CA SER A 49 -9.96 7.44 1.08
C SER A 49 -9.42 7.27 -0.35
N VAL A 50 -8.11 7.38 -0.54
CA VAL A 50 -7.45 7.32 -1.86
C VAL A 50 -7.20 5.88 -2.30
N GLU A 51 -6.75 5.01 -1.40
CA GLU A 51 -6.27 3.68 -1.73
C GLU A 51 -7.30 2.58 -1.48
N ASP A 52 -8.08 2.69 -0.40
CA ASP A 52 -8.97 1.60 0.02
C ASP A 52 -10.06 2.08 1.00
N HIS A 53 -11.03 2.87 0.53
CA HIS A 53 -12.05 3.49 1.39
C HIS A 53 -12.94 2.49 2.16
N ARG A 54 -12.90 1.21 1.83
CA ARG A 54 -13.64 0.15 2.53
C ARG A 54 -12.72 -0.80 3.29
N PHE A 55 -11.49 -0.38 3.57
CA PHE A 55 -10.43 -1.17 4.20
C PHE A 55 -10.89 -1.95 5.44
N TYR A 56 -11.61 -1.31 6.34
CA TYR A 56 -12.13 -1.95 7.56
C TYR A 56 -13.29 -2.93 7.31
N GLY A 57 -13.89 -2.92 6.13
CA GLY A 57 -15.07 -3.73 5.78
C GLY A 57 -14.80 -5.03 5.03
N HIS A 58 -13.55 -5.28 4.63
CA HIS A 58 -13.19 -6.48 3.87
C HIS A 58 -12.06 -7.28 4.55
N ILE A 59 -11.80 -8.49 4.07
CA ILE A 59 -10.81 -9.45 4.61
C ILE A 59 -9.63 -9.64 3.64
N GLY A 60 -9.02 -8.55 3.18
CA GLY A 60 -7.83 -8.57 2.32
C GLY A 60 -8.10 -8.36 0.83
N ILE A 61 -9.31 -8.64 0.36
CA ILE A 61 -9.79 -8.31 -0.99
C ILE A 61 -11.12 -7.60 -0.92
N ASP A 62 -11.36 -6.69 -1.85
CA ASP A 62 -12.61 -5.98 -2.01
C ASP A 62 -13.27 -6.31 -3.36
N PRO A 63 -14.20 -7.30 -3.40
CA PRO A 63 -14.88 -7.66 -4.65
C PRO A 63 -15.69 -6.52 -5.27
N ILE A 64 -16.19 -5.59 -4.46
CA ILE A 64 -16.96 -4.44 -4.97
C ILE A 64 -16.02 -3.44 -5.63
N ALA A 65 -14.87 -3.14 -5.03
CA ALA A 65 -13.86 -2.28 -5.65
C ALA A 65 -13.31 -2.89 -6.95
N ILE A 66 -13.04 -4.20 -6.96
CA ILE A 66 -12.61 -4.92 -8.17
C ILE A 66 -13.66 -4.79 -9.29
N THR A 67 -14.94 -5.04 -8.96
CA THR A 67 -16.02 -4.95 -9.95
C THR A 67 -16.19 -3.52 -10.46
N ARG A 68 -16.12 -2.52 -9.57
CA ARG A 68 -16.19 -1.10 -9.96
C ARG A 68 -15.05 -0.72 -10.90
N ALA A 69 -13.80 -1.08 -10.54
CA ALA A 69 -12.62 -0.83 -11.37
C ALA A 69 -12.77 -1.46 -12.77
N MET A 70 -13.18 -2.73 -12.84
CA MET A 70 -13.42 -3.41 -14.13
C MET A 70 -14.45 -2.69 -15.00
N VAL A 71 -15.57 -2.24 -14.41
CA VAL A 71 -16.61 -1.50 -15.15
C VAL A 71 -16.08 -0.15 -15.65
N ASN A 72 -15.32 0.56 -14.84
CA ASN A 72 -14.76 1.86 -15.21
C ASN A 72 -13.68 1.74 -16.28
N ASP A 73 -12.81 0.73 -16.19
CA ASP A 73 -11.79 0.45 -17.20
C ASP A 73 -12.41 0.08 -18.56
N VAL A 74 -13.46 -0.76 -18.56
CA VAL A 74 -14.20 -1.09 -19.79
C VAL A 74 -14.86 0.14 -20.39
N LYS A 75 -15.51 0.99 -19.59
CA LYS A 75 -16.14 2.23 -20.07
C LYS A 75 -15.14 3.23 -20.64
N ALA A 76 -13.97 3.32 -20.03
CA ALA A 76 -12.91 4.24 -20.46
C ALA A 76 -12.08 3.69 -21.64
N GLY A 77 -12.16 2.38 -21.92
CA GLY A 77 -11.32 1.71 -22.93
C GLY A 77 -9.84 1.66 -22.57
N CYS A 78 -9.49 1.99 -21.33
CA CYS A 78 -8.11 1.96 -20.81
C CYS A 78 -8.14 1.75 -19.29
N PHE A 79 -6.99 1.39 -18.71
CA PHE A 79 -6.85 1.23 -17.28
C PHE A 79 -6.87 2.59 -16.58
N VAL A 80 -7.93 2.89 -15.85
CA VAL A 80 -8.14 4.17 -15.14
C VAL A 80 -8.24 4.03 -13.64
N GLU A 81 -8.64 2.86 -13.12
CA GLU A 81 -8.84 2.65 -11.69
C GLU A 81 -8.20 1.35 -11.20
N GLY A 82 -7.54 1.40 -10.04
CA GLY A 82 -7.00 0.24 -9.36
C GLY A 82 -8.01 -0.39 -8.40
N GLY A 83 -8.23 -1.70 -8.53
CA GLY A 83 -9.08 -2.47 -7.60
C GLY A 83 -8.30 -3.24 -6.54
N SER A 84 -7.03 -2.90 -6.27
CA SER A 84 -6.20 -3.57 -5.28
C SER A 84 -6.38 -2.93 -3.90
N THR A 85 -6.55 -3.74 -2.87
CA THR A 85 -6.64 -3.27 -1.48
C THR A 85 -5.26 -2.89 -0.91
N ILE A 86 -5.25 -2.15 0.20
CA ILE A 86 -4.04 -1.86 0.99
C ILE A 86 -3.34 -3.16 1.38
N THR A 87 -4.09 -4.19 1.81
CA THR A 87 -3.52 -5.49 2.20
C THR A 87 -2.84 -6.21 1.02
N GLN A 88 -3.42 -6.14 -0.19
CA GLN A 88 -2.78 -6.68 -1.39
C GLN A 88 -1.53 -5.90 -1.80
N GLN A 89 -1.54 -4.57 -1.64
CA GLN A 89 -0.37 -3.74 -1.92
C GLN A 89 0.76 -4.04 -0.92
N LEU A 90 0.43 -4.21 0.38
CA LEU A 90 1.38 -4.64 1.40
C LEU A 90 1.97 -6.02 1.04
N ALA A 91 1.13 -7.01 0.73
CA ALA A 91 1.58 -8.34 0.31
C ALA A 91 2.59 -8.29 -0.84
N LYS A 92 2.29 -7.47 -1.86
CA LYS A 92 3.19 -7.23 -2.99
C LYS A 92 4.53 -6.64 -2.53
N ASN A 93 4.51 -5.61 -1.70
CA ASN A 93 5.72 -4.91 -1.27
C ASN A 93 6.63 -5.80 -0.40
N LEU A 94 6.02 -6.74 0.36
CA LEU A 94 6.76 -7.64 1.25
C LEU A 94 7.47 -8.77 0.51
N TYR A 95 6.83 -9.36 -0.51
CA TYR A 95 7.25 -10.65 -1.04
C TYR A 95 7.40 -10.70 -2.56
N PHE A 96 6.82 -9.78 -3.32
CA PHE A 96 6.74 -9.93 -4.76
C PHE A 96 7.42 -8.78 -5.50
N THR A 97 7.89 -9.08 -6.72
CA THR A 97 8.47 -8.08 -7.62
C THR A 97 7.38 -7.27 -8.33
N GLN A 98 7.80 -6.20 -9.03
CA GLN A 98 6.88 -5.35 -9.82
C GLN A 98 6.43 -5.99 -11.15
N GLU A 99 6.83 -7.24 -11.44
CA GLU A 99 6.40 -7.93 -12.67
C GLU A 99 4.87 -8.06 -12.74
N LYS A 100 4.31 -7.65 -13.87
CA LYS A 100 2.86 -7.73 -14.11
C LYS A 100 2.47 -9.12 -14.60
N LYS A 101 2.34 -10.08 -13.69
CA LYS A 101 1.89 -11.46 -13.99
C LYS A 101 0.62 -11.78 -13.21
N MET A 102 -0.29 -12.51 -13.83
CA MET A 102 -1.56 -12.93 -13.20
C MET A 102 -1.32 -13.89 -12.03
N GLU A 103 -0.30 -14.73 -12.13
CA GLU A 103 0.12 -15.65 -11.07
C GLU A 103 0.55 -14.88 -9.81
N ARG A 104 1.33 -13.80 -9.99
CA ARG A 104 1.69 -12.91 -8.87
C ARG A 104 0.46 -12.28 -8.24
N LYS A 105 -0.51 -11.84 -9.05
CA LYS A 105 -1.75 -11.25 -8.52
C LYS A 105 -2.55 -12.26 -7.71
N ALA A 106 -2.57 -13.52 -8.12
CA ALA A 106 -3.18 -14.60 -7.34
C ALA A 106 -2.39 -14.87 -6.04
N ALA A 107 -1.04 -14.85 -6.08
CA ALA A 107 -0.23 -15.00 -4.88
C ALA A 107 -0.45 -13.86 -3.87
N GLU A 108 -0.60 -12.62 -4.33
CA GLU A 108 -0.97 -11.46 -3.49
C GLU A 108 -2.28 -11.69 -2.72
N VAL A 109 -3.28 -12.31 -3.35
CA VAL A 109 -4.56 -12.63 -2.70
C VAL A 109 -4.36 -13.62 -1.56
N PHE A 110 -3.61 -14.70 -1.77
CA PHE A 110 -3.33 -15.67 -0.70
C PHE A 110 -2.52 -15.04 0.43
N MET A 111 -1.52 -14.22 0.11
CA MET A 111 -0.74 -13.51 1.11
C MET A 111 -1.59 -12.47 1.86
N ALA A 112 -2.50 -11.77 1.19
CA ALA A 112 -3.43 -10.83 1.83
C ALA A 112 -4.31 -11.53 2.86
N PHE A 113 -4.85 -12.71 2.55
CA PHE A 113 -5.59 -13.51 3.53
C PHE A 113 -4.72 -13.97 4.72
N ALA A 114 -3.45 -14.32 4.48
CA ALA A 114 -2.53 -14.66 5.56
C ALA A 114 -2.26 -13.47 6.49
N LEU A 115 -2.05 -12.28 5.93
CA LEU A 115 -1.89 -11.02 6.68
C LEU A 115 -3.12 -10.71 7.53
N GLU A 116 -4.32 -10.76 6.95
CA GLU A 116 -5.57 -10.45 7.66
C GLU A 116 -5.91 -11.46 8.77
N ARG A 117 -5.39 -12.68 8.69
CA ARG A 117 -5.53 -13.67 9.76
C ARG A 117 -4.56 -13.46 10.90
N ALA A 118 -3.40 -12.88 10.65
CA ALA A 118 -2.31 -12.75 11.61
C ALA A 118 -2.27 -11.37 12.28
N TYR A 119 -2.76 -10.32 11.62
CA TYR A 119 -2.64 -8.94 12.05
C TYR A 119 -3.98 -8.22 12.00
N THR A 120 -4.17 -7.26 12.91
CA THR A 120 -5.32 -6.34 12.91
C THR A 120 -5.24 -5.36 11.75
N LYS A 121 -6.35 -4.73 11.40
CA LYS A 121 -6.40 -3.70 10.36
C LYS A 121 -5.43 -2.54 10.63
N ASN A 122 -5.35 -2.07 11.86
CA ASN A 122 -4.42 -1.00 12.21
C ASN A 122 -2.95 -1.43 12.05
N GLU A 123 -2.59 -2.66 12.43
CA GLU A 123 -1.25 -3.19 12.19
C GLU A 123 -0.94 -3.34 10.69
N ILE A 124 -1.92 -3.75 9.87
CA ILE A 124 -1.76 -3.83 8.42
C ILE A 124 -1.54 -2.44 7.81
N LEU A 125 -2.30 -1.43 8.24
CA LEU A 125 -2.12 -0.05 7.79
C LEU A 125 -0.77 0.52 8.25
N GLU A 126 -0.37 0.26 9.51
CA GLU A 126 0.94 0.61 10.05
C GLU A 126 2.07 0.01 9.19
N LEU A 127 2.02 -1.28 8.91
CA LEU A 127 3.00 -1.96 8.06
C LEU A 127 3.00 -1.42 6.63
N TYR A 128 1.84 -1.09 6.09
CA TYR A 128 1.69 -0.52 4.76
C TYR A 128 2.44 0.80 4.63
N VAL A 129 2.19 1.76 5.52
CA VAL A 129 2.83 3.08 5.46
C VAL A 129 4.33 3.04 5.75
N ASN A 130 4.81 1.98 6.39
CA ASN A 130 6.23 1.71 6.64
C ASN A 130 6.93 0.93 5.50
N THR A 131 6.22 0.62 4.40
CA THR A 131 6.78 -0.21 3.30
C THR A 131 6.47 0.33 1.91
N ILE A 132 5.67 1.38 1.79
CA ILE A 132 5.32 1.93 0.47
C ILE A 132 6.36 2.94 -0.01
N TYR A 133 6.44 3.06 -1.33
CA TYR A 133 7.36 3.98 -1.98
C TYR A 133 6.71 5.34 -2.24
N PHE A 134 7.33 6.40 -1.75
CA PHE A 134 6.88 7.80 -1.89
C PHE A 134 7.65 8.61 -2.95
N GLY A 135 8.50 7.97 -3.77
CA GLY A 135 9.40 8.71 -4.66
C GLY A 135 10.70 9.11 -3.98
N ASN A 136 11.65 9.65 -4.75
CA ASN A 136 12.96 10.16 -4.28
C ASN A 136 13.78 9.20 -3.39
N GLY A 137 13.53 7.90 -3.48
CA GLY A 137 14.21 6.92 -2.62
C GLY A 137 13.56 6.73 -1.24
N TYR A 138 12.43 7.37 -0.94
CA TYR A 138 11.71 7.25 0.33
C TYR A 138 10.76 6.04 0.31
N TYR A 139 11.03 5.06 1.19
CA TYR A 139 10.30 3.78 1.24
C TYR A 139 9.45 3.61 2.50
N CYS A 140 9.21 4.68 3.27
CA CYS A 140 8.29 4.71 4.39
C CYS A 140 7.81 6.13 4.64
N ILE A 141 6.77 6.26 5.46
CA ILE A 141 6.18 7.56 5.81
C ILE A 141 7.19 8.49 6.51
N LYS A 142 8.04 7.95 7.39
CA LYS A 142 9.05 8.75 8.09
C LYS A 142 10.06 9.34 7.13
N ASP A 143 10.67 8.51 6.29
CA ASP A 143 11.63 8.99 5.29
C ASP A 143 11.00 10.05 4.36
N ALA A 144 9.72 9.86 3.99
CA ALA A 144 9.00 10.81 3.14
C ALA A 144 8.67 12.12 3.87
N SER A 145 8.22 12.05 5.12
CA SER A 145 7.93 13.23 5.96
C SER A 145 9.18 14.08 6.18
N GLU A 146 10.26 13.43 6.61
CA GLU A 146 11.56 14.10 6.81
C GLU A 146 12.10 14.66 5.49
N GLY A 147 12.04 13.87 4.42
CA GLY A 147 12.63 14.23 3.13
C GLY A 147 11.88 15.33 2.39
N TYR A 148 10.56 15.39 2.46
CA TYR A 148 9.76 16.40 1.78
C TYR A 148 9.51 17.64 2.63
N PHE A 149 9.35 17.48 3.96
CA PHE A 149 8.89 18.56 4.84
C PHE A 149 9.83 18.82 6.02
N GLY A 150 10.84 17.99 6.25
CA GLY A 150 11.78 18.15 7.36
C GLY A 150 11.14 17.93 8.74
N LYS A 151 10.10 17.08 8.83
CA LYS A 151 9.28 16.85 10.02
C LYS A 151 9.14 15.35 10.32
N GLU A 152 8.94 15.03 11.61
CA GLU A 152 8.44 13.71 12.00
C GLU A 152 6.99 13.51 11.49
N PRO A 153 6.54 12.25 11.26
CA PRO A 153 5.19 11.99 10.80
C PRO A 153 4.09 12.59 11.69
N GLU A 154 4.27 12.59 13.00
CA GLU A 154 3.31 13.14 13.98
C GLU A 154 3.12 14.66 13.87
N ASP A 155 4.11 15.37 13.31
CA ASP A 155 4.11 16.84 13.13
C ASP A 155 3.57 17.29 11.77
N LEU A 156 3.13 16.36 10.92
CA LEU A 156 2.57 16.71 9.61
C LEU A 156 1.26 17.49 9.78
N THR A 157 1.16 18.60 9.07
CA THR A 157 -0.10 19.35 8.95
C THR A 157 -1.13 18.57 8.11
N ASP A 158 -2.41 18.95 8.18
CA ASP A 158 -3.46 18.34 7.36
C ASP A 158 -3.15 18.44 5.85
N TYR A 159 -2.60 19.57 5.41
CA TYR A 159 -2.16 19.76 4.03
C TYR A 159 -1.04 18.77 3.64
N GLU A 160 0.01 18.66 4.44
CA GLU A 160 1.13 17.75 4.20
C GLU A 160 0.70 16.27 4.26
N SER A 161 -0.18 15.94 5.19
CA SER A 161 -0.78 14.62 5.37
C SER A 161 -1.55 14.17 4.12
N THR A 162 -2.45 15.00 3.64
CA THR A 162 -3.26 14.70 2.45
C THR A 162 -2.42 14.68 1.18
N LEU A 163 -1.42 15.56 1.07
CA LEU A 163 -0.47 15.55 -0.03
C LEU A 163 0.30 14.22 -0.09
N LEU A 164 0.89 13.78 1.04
CA LEU A 164 1.64 12.51 1.10
C LEU A 164 0.75 11.31 0.79
N ALA A 165 -0.48 11.29 1.24
CA ALA A 165 -1.41 10.19 0.96
C ALA A 165 -1.66 9.98 -0.54
N GLY A 166 -1.56 11.04 -1.35
CA GLY A 166 -1.72 10.99 -2.80
C GLY A 166 -0.52 10.46 -3.59
N VAL A 167 0.69 10.53 -3.00
CA VAL A 167 1.95 10.22 -3.70
C VAL A 167 2.09 8.76 -4.12
N PRO A 168 1.78 7.75 -3.29
CA PRO A 168 2.05 6.34 -3.61
C PRO A 168 1.35 5.81 -4.85
N ASN A 169 0.25 6.43 -5.26
CA ASN A 169 -0.49 6.06 -6.47
C ASN A 169 0.37 6.15 -7.74
N ALA A 170 1.18 7.22 -7.87
CA ALA A 170 2.17 7.39 -8.95
C ALA A 170 3.32 8.30 -8.49
N PRO A 171 4.29 7.80 -7.73
CA PRO A 171 5.36 8.62 -7.13
C PRO A 171 6.16 9.43 -8.16
N SER A 172 6.35 8.89 -9.36
CA SER A 172 7.03 9.59 -10.46
C SER A 172 6.27 10.81 -11.00
N LYS A 173 4.98 10.97 -10.64
CA LYS A 173 4.14 12.11 -11.05
C LYS A 173 3.78 13.00 -9.88
N TYR A 174 3.47 12.41 -8.72
CA TYR A 174 2.85 13.08 -7.58
C TYR A 174 3.84 13.36 -6.44
N ALA A 175 5.11 12.98 -6.55
CA ALA A 175 6.09 13.42 -5.57
C ALA A 175 6.21 14.96 -5.60
N PRO A 176 6.15 15.65 -4.44
CA PRO A 176 6.14 17.11 -4.37
C PRO A 176 7.32 17.78 -5.08
N THR A 177 8.47 17.11 -5.10
CA THR A 177 9.69 17.57 -5.80
C THR A 177 9.65 17.37 -7.32
N VAL A 178 8.73 16.54 -7.83
CA VAL A 178 8.56 16.32 -9.27
C VAL A 178 7.58 17.32 -9.86
N ASN A 179 6.40 17.43 -9.25
CA ASN A 179 5.38 18.39 -9.70
C ASN A 179 4.39 18.68 -8.57
N LEU A 180 4.63 19.77 -7.85
CA LEU A 180 3.81 20.18 -6.71
C LEU A 180 2.35 20.46 -7.13
N GLU A 181 2.12 21.11 -8.28
CA GLU A 181 0.77 21.40 -8.77
C GLU A 181 -0.06 20.12 -9.04
N LEU A 182 0.59 19.06 -9.59
CA LEU A 182 -0.08 17.77 -9.78
C LEU A 182 -0.31 17.05 -8.46
N ALA A 183 0.60 17.18 -7.50
CA ALA A 183 0.43 16.62 -6.17
C ALA A 183 -0.77 17.27 -5.47
N GLU A 184 -0.87 18.60 -5.51
CA GLU A 184 -1.99 19.38 -4.96
C GLU A 184 -3.33 19.05 -5.64
N LYS A 185 -3.34 18.87 -6.96
CA LYS A 185 -4.56 18.45 -7.67
C LYS A 185 -5.01 17.03 -7.32
N ARG A 186 -4.11 16.20 -6.82
CA ARG A 186 -4.40 14.83 -6.38
C ARG A 186 -4.88 14.78 -4.94
N GLN A 187 -4.52 15.74 -4.13
CA GLN A 187 -4.96 15.96 -2.75
C GLN A 187 -6.49 16.10 -2.65
#